data_d3d32e506509d84fcd3d3e0e51d794f5
#
_entry.id   d3d32e506509d84fcd3d3e0e51d794f5
#
_cell.length_a   1.000
_cell.length_b   1.000
_cell.length_c   1.000
_cell.angle_alpha   90.00
_cell.angle_beta   90.00
_cell.angle_gamma   90.00
#
_symmetry.space_group_name_H-M   'P 1'
#
loop_
_entity.id
_entity.type
_entity.pdbx_description
1 polymer ?
#
loop_
_entity_poly.entity_id
_entity_poly.type
_entity_poly.pdbx_seq_one_letter_code
_entity_poly.pdbx_strand_id
1 'polypeptide(L)'
;SSDLIKEGKMSKKVMIRDVAIGDGNPIAIQSMSNADSRDEKKITEQIRELEEVGCDIIRLAVPDRESLDVFRNIRAKTDIPLVADIHFDYRLAVGSIEAGADKIRINPGNIGTLENVKKVVDAAGLRKIPIRVGVNSGSLEKDILVKNHGVTAEGLAESALRNIKVIEGFDYDNIVVSMKSSDVRMTFEAHKIAAARTEHPFHIGITEAGTMRRGNADQIGRASC
;
A
#
# COMPACT_ATOMS: atom_id res chain seq x y z
N SER A 1 -17.91 12.81 32.02
CA SER A 1 -16.67 12.06 31.71
C SER A 1 -16.28 12.30 30.26
N SER A 2 -15.76 13.52 30.00
CA SER A 2 -15.44 14.04 28.66
C SER A 2 -13.93 14.03 28.34
N ASP A 3 -13.11 13.19 28.98
CA ASP A 3 -11.65 13.31 28.92
C ASP A 3 -10.93 12.15 28.22
N LEU A 4 -11.59 11.46 27.28
CA LEU A 4 -10.99 10.33 26.55
C LEU A 4 -10.93 10.49 25.03
N ILE A 5 -11.14 11.68 24.50
CA ILE A 5 -10.67 12.00 23.17
C ILE A 5 -9.31 12.66 23.33
N LYS A 6 -8.26 11.87 23.58
CA LYS A 6 -6.91 12.32 23.27
C LYS A 6 -6.93 12.72 21.81
N GLU A 7 -6.67 14.00 21.53
CA GLU A 7 -6.48 14.52 20.18
C GLU A 7 -5.58 13.54 19.41
N GLY A 8 -6.17 12.81 18.46
CA GLY A 8 -5.46 11.86 17.66
C GLY A 8 -4.42 12.65 16.87
N LYS A 9 -3.14 12.31 17.02
CA LYS A 9 -2.06 12.91 16.25
C LYS A 9 -2.41 12.76 14.77
N MET A 10 -2.59 13.87 14.07
CA MET A 10 -2.94 13.83 12.65
C MET A 10 -1.78 13.22 11.87
N SER A 11 -2.09 12.37 10.91
CA SER A 11 -1.08 11.79 10.03
C SER A 11 -0.54 12.85 9.06
N LYS A 12 0.67 12.63 8.53
CA LYS A 12 1.23 13.45 7.47
C LYS A 12 0.34 13.41 6.22
N LYS A 13 0.31 14.52 5.49
CA LYS A 13 -0.29 14.55 4.15
C LYS A 13 0.62 13.87 3.14
N VAL A 14 0.07 12.97 2.35
CA VAL A 14 0.74 12.32 1.22
C VAL A 14 -0.08 12.52 -0.05
N MET A 15 0.58 12.88 -1.14
CA MET A 15 -0.06 13.04 -2.44
C MET A 15 0.17 11.82 -3.31
N ILE A 16 -0.91 11.31 -3.91
CA ILE A 16 -0.86 10.27 -4.93
C ILE A 16 -1.39 10.93 -6.20
N ARG A 17 -0.49 11.48 -7.00
CA ARG A 17 -0.82 12.41 -8.08
C ARG A 17 -1.62 13.61 -7.54
N ASP A 18 -2.91 13.71 -7.85
CA ASP A 18 -3.84 14.75 -7.41
C ASP A 18 -4.69 14.36 -6.20
N VAL A 19 -4.64 13.09 -5.76
CA VAL A 19 -5.36 12.59 -4.59
C VAL A 19 -4.54 12.77 -3.33
N ALA A 20 -5.03 13.58 -2.39
CA ALA A 20 -4.43 13.79 -1.08
C ALA A 20 -4.96 12.76 -0.07
N ILE A 21 -4.07 12.16 0.70
CA ILE A 21 -4.40 11.24 1.80
C ILE A 21 -3.73 11.68 3.10
N GLY A 22 -4.33 11.33 4.23
CA GLY A 22 -3.87 11.79 5.55
C GLY A 22 -4.21 13.26 5.84
N ASP A 23 -3.77 13.78 6.98
CA ASP A 23 -3.92 15.19 7.39
C ASP A 23 -5.37 15.71 7.31
N GLY A 24 -6.34 14.88 7.70
CA GLY A 24 -7.77 15.25 7.67
C GLY A 24 -8.41 15.33 6.28
N ASN A 25 -7.70 14.96 5.22
CA ASN A 25 -8.28 14.87 3.88
C ASN A 25 -9.35 13.77 3.81
N PRO A 26 -10.31 13.85 2.86
CA PRO A 26 -11.30 12.80 2.64
C PRO A 26 -10.66 11.42 2.43
N ILE A 27 -11.40 10.38 2.81
CA ILE A 27 -10.97 9.00 2.60
C ILE A 27 -10.95 8.71 1.10
N ALA A 28 -9.79 8.38 0.56
CA ALA A 28 -9.64 7.95 -0.82
C ALA A 28 -9.98 6.47 -0.99
N ILE A 29 -10.74 6.15 -2.03
CA ILE A 29 -11.16 4.79 -2.36
C ILE A 29 -10.18 4.19 -3.37
N GLN A 30 -9.50 3.12 -2.97
CA GLN A 30 -8.59 2.40 -3.85
C GLN A 30 -9.11 0.99 -4.14
N SER A 31 -9.13 0.61 -5.41
CA SER A 31 -9.41 -0.75 -5.84
C SER A 31 -8.21 -1.39 -6.54
N MET A 32 -8.34 -2.66 -6.87
CA MET A 32 -7.30 -3.41 -7.60
C MET A 32 -7.94 -4.13 -8.78
N SER A 33 -7.30 -4.06 -9.95
CA SER A 33 -7.68 -4.93 -11.05
C SER A 33 -7.46 -6.40 -10.68
N ASN A 34 -8.42 -7.23 -11.01
CA ASN A 34 -8.36 -8.69 -10.89
C ASN A 34 -8.16 -9.39 -12.25
N ALA A 35 -8.02 -8.64 -13.33
CA ALA A 35 -7.65 -9.16 -14.63
C ALA A 35 -6.21 -9.69 -14.63
N ASP A 36 -5.90 -10.57 -15.59
CA ASP A 36 -4.52 -10.96 -15.84
C ASP A 36 -3.67 -9.69 -16.10
N SER A 37 -2.55 -9.55 -15.40
CA SER A 37 -1.67 -8.39 -15.50
C SER A 37 -1.07 -8.14 -16.88
N ARG A 38 -1.23 -9.09 -17.81
CA ARG A 38 -0.81 -9.02 -19.20
C ARG A 38 -1.97 -8.70 -20.16
N ASP A 39 -3.22 -8.72 -19.69
CA ASP A 39 -4.41 -8.42 -20.50
C ASP A 39 -4.75 -6.92 -20.40
N GLU A 40 -4.03 -6.13 -21.20
CA GLU A 40 -4.19 -4.67 -21.26
C GLU A 40 -5.65 -4.25 -21.53
N LYS A 41 -6.37 -4.98 -22.40
CA LYS A 41 -7.74 -4.66 -22.76
C LYS A 41 -8.68 -4.79 -21.57
N LYS A 42 -8.64 -5.94 -20.89
CA LYS A 42 -9.48 -6.19 -19.71
C LYS A 42 -9.14 -5.25 -18.55
N ILE A 43 -7.86 -4.96 -18.32
CA ILE A 43 -7.46 -4.01 -17.29
C ILE A 43 -8.03 -2.62 -17.62
N THR A 44 -7.94 -2.17 -18.89
CA THR A 44 -8.48 -0.87 -19.30
C THR A 44 -9.99 -0.80 -19.14
N GLU A 45 -10.72 -1.87 -19.46
CA GLU A 45 -12.18 -1.98 -19.23
C GLU A 45 -12.50 -1.88 -17.74
N GLN A 46 -11.81 -2.64 -16.87
CA GLN A 46 -12.01 -2.58 -15.43
C GLN A 46 -11.66 -1.22 -14.81
N ILE A 47 -10.64 -0.53 -15.33
CA ILE A 47 -10.33 0.82 -14.89
C ILE A 47 -11.52 1.75 -15.11
N ARG A 48 -12.12 1.73 -16.29
CA ARG A 48 -13.30 2.56 -16.60
C ARG A 48 -14.49 2.24 -15.70
N GLU A 49 -14.77 0.95 -15.51
CA GLU A 49 -15.84 0.51 -14.61
C GLU A 49 -15.61 1.00 -13.16
N LEU A 50 -14.36 0.97 -12.68
CA LEU A 50 -14.00 1.42 -11.35
C LEU A 50 -14.07 2.95 -11.22
N GLU A 51 -13.68 3.69 -12.25
CA GLU A 51 -13.83 5.16 -12.30
C GLU A 51 -15.31 5.56 -12.26
N GLU A 52 -16.19 4.89 -13.01
CA GLU A 52 -17.63 5.15 -13.05
C GLU A 52 -18.30 4.95 -11.68
N VAL A 53 -17.81 4.04 -10.85
CA VAL A 53 -18.32 3.82 -9.48
C VAL A 53 -17.62 4.66 -8.41
N GLY A 54 -16.77 5.61 -8.81
CA GLY A 54 -16.12 6.58 -7.91
C GLY A 54 -14.86 6.06 -7.21
N CYS A 55 -14.10 5.18 -7.86
CA CYS A 55 -12.77 4.80 -7.39
C CYS A 55 -11.76 5.93 -7.64
N ASP A 56 -10.98 6.31 -6.62
CA ASP A 56 -10.02 7.41 -6.72
C ASP A 56 -8.63 6.94 -7.17
N ILE A 57 -8.27 5.68 -6.87
CA ILE A 57 -6.93 5.14 -7.08
C ILE A 57 -7.04 3.67 -7.53
N ILE A 58 -6.27 3.27 -8.52
CA ILE A 58 -6.26 1.88 -9.00
C ILE A 58 -4.89 1.24 -8.80
N ARG A 59 -4.88 0.02 -8.27
CA ARG A 59 -3.68 -0.80 -8.10
C ARG A 59 -3.63 -1.89 -9.17
N LEU A 60 -2.47 -2.00 -9.82
CA LEU A 60 -2.15 -3.03 -10.80
C LEU A 60 -0.99 -3.88 -10.30
N ALA A 61 -1.10 -5.19 -10.40
CA ALA A 61 0.02 -6.10 -10.13
C ALA A 61 1.04 -6.03 -11.29
N VAL A 62 2.33 -5.98 -10.94
CA VAL A 62 3.43 -6.02 -11.91
C VAL A 62 4.40 -7.13 -11.52
N PRO A 63 4.04 -8.41 -11.81
CA PRO A 63 4.85 -9.55 -11.43
C PRO A 63 6.07 -9.78 -12.32
N ASP A 64 6.08 -9.27 -13.55
CA ASP A 64 7.11 -9.50 -14.55
C ASP A 64 7.24 -8.34 -15.55
N ARG A 65 8.13 -8.52 -16.53
CA ARG A 65 8.45 -7.49 -17.51
C ARG A 65 7.32 -7.22 -18.51
N GLU A 66 6.57 -8.26 -18.88
CA GLU A 66 5.44 -8.12 -19.80
C GLU A 66 4.33 -7.28 -19.18
N SER A 67 4.01 -7.55 -17.90
CA SER A 67 3.04 -6.74 -17.15
C SER A 67 3.53 -5.30 -16.91
N LEU A 68 4.85 -5.08 -16.82
CA LEU A 68 5.41 -3.73 -16.76
C LEU A 68 5.18 -2.95 -18.06
N ASP A 69 5.31 -3.60 -19.21
CA ASP A 69 5.04 -2.97 -20.51
C ASP A 69 3.54 -2.65 -20.66
N VAL A 70 2.66 -3.56 -20.19
CA VAL A 70 1.22 -3.31 -20.11
C VAL A 70 0.92 -2.13 -19.16
N PHE A 71 1.56 -2.08 -18.00
CA PHE A 71 1.41 -0.96 -17.04
C PHE A 71 1.75 0.39 -17.72
N ARG A 72 2.84 0.44 -18.47
CA ARG A 72 3.25 1.64 -19.21
C ARG A 72 2.21 2.08 -20.24
N ASN A 73 1.65 1.11 -21.00
CA ASN A 73 0.62 1.38 -21.99
C ASN A 73 -0.68 1.90 -21.36
N ILE A 74 -1.07 1.32 -20.21
CA ILE A 74 -2.25 1.75 -19.45
C ILE A 74 -2.05 3.16 -18.93
N ARG A 75 -0.86 3.48 -18.36
CA ARG A 75 -0.57 4.83 -17.87
C ARG A 75 -0.75 5.91 -18.92
N ALA A 76 -0.45 5.60 -20.18
CA ALA A 76 -0.64 6.52 -21.29
C ALA A 76 -2.12 6.75 -21.67
N LYS A 77 -3.06 5.94 -21.17
CA LYS A 77 -4.47 5.92 -21.58
C LYS A 77 -5.44 6.35 -20.47
N THR A 78 -4.99 6.54 -19.24
CA THR A 78 -5.84 6.92 -18.13
C THR A 78 -5.21 8.03 -17.29
N ASP A 79 -6.02 8.85 -16.67
CA ASP A 79 -5.61 9.90 -15.76
C ASP A 79 -5.76 9.52 -14.28
N ILE A 80 -6.48 8.45 -13.97
CA ILE A 80 -6.62 7.99 -12.59
C ILE A 80 -5.25 7.62 -11.99
N PRO A 81 -4.99 7.94 -10.72
CA PRO A 81 -3.76 7.54 -10.04
C PRO A 81 -3.54 6.02 -10.08
N LEU A 82 -2.37 5.60 -10.55
CA LEU A 82 -2.00 4.19 -10.66
C LEU A 82 -0.94 3.79 -9.63
N VAL A 83 -1.22 2.69 -8.93
CA VAL A 83 -0.29 2.07 -7.98
C VAL A 83 0.27 0.79 -8.58
N ALA A 84 1.59 0.70 -8.69
CA ALA A 84 2.24 -0.56 -9.05
C ALA A 84 2.50 -1.42 -7.81
N ASP A 85 2.04 -2.67 -7.84
CA ASP A 85 2.19 -3.64 -6.76
C ASP A 85 3.31 -4.62 -7.08
N ILE A 86 4.43 -4.49 -6.36
CA ILE A 86 5.65 -5.25 -6.58
C ILE A 86 5.93 -6.14 -5.37
N HIS A 87 6.14 -7.43 -5.63
CA HIS A 87 6.35 -8.39 -4.56
C HIS A 87 7.83 -8.68 -4.26
N PHE A 88 8.68 -8.86 -5.28
CA PHE A 88 10.02 -9.40 -5.08
C PHE A 88 11.12 -8.69 -5.88
N ASP A 89 10.87 -8.25 -7.10
CA ASP A 89 11.93 -7.73 -7.98
C ASP A 89 11.97 -6.19 -7.95
N TYR A 90 13.03 -5.62 -7.34
CA TYR A 90 13.25 -4.18 -7.30
C TYR A 90 13.32 -3.52 -8.69
N ARG A 91 13.75 -4.26 -9.73
CA ARG A 91 13.85 -3.74 -11.10
C ARG A 91 12.48 -3.45 -11.69
N LEU A 92 11.49 -4.26 -11.34
CA LEU A 92 10.09 -3.99 -11.70
C LEU A 92 9.54 -2.76 -10.95
N ALA A 93 9.96 -2.57 -9.68
CA ALA A 93 9.59 -1.39 -8.93
C ALA A 93 10.15 -0.12 -9.59
N VAL A 94 11.46 -0.09 -9.88
CA VAL A 94 12.10 1.04 -10.56
C VAL A 94 11.48 1.27 -11.93
N GLY A 95 11.30 0.21 -12.74
CA GLY A 95 10.69 0.29 -14.05
C GLY A 95 9.24 0.82 -14.02
N SER A 96 8.46 0.45 -13.00
CA SER A 96 7.09 0.97 -12.82
C SER A 96 7.08 2.46 -12.47
N ILE A 97 8.03 2.91 -11.64
CA ILE A 97 8.22 4.33 -11.32
C ILE A 97 8.57 5.11 -12.60
N GLU A 98 9.50 4.58 -13.40
CA GLU A 98 9.90 5.18 -14.68
C GLU A 98 8.74 5.18 -15.69
N ALA A 99 7.89 4.14 -15.67
CA ALA A 99 6.69 4.05 -16.51
C ALA A 99 5.55 5.00 -16.07
N GLY A 100 5.72 5.73 -14.95
CA GLY A 100 4.78 6.74 -14.51
C GLY A 100 3.79 6.27 -13.43
N ALA A 101 4.18 5.29 -12.59
CA ALA A 101 3.42 4.96 -11.39
C ALA A 101 3.32 6.17 -10.46
N ASP A 102 2.14 6.41 -9.89
CA ASP A 102 1.87 7.51 -8.95
C ASP A 102 2.10 7.09 -7.49
N LYS A 103 2.21 5.81 -7.25
CA LYS A 103 2.60 5.18 -5.98
C LYS A 103 3.16 3.79 -6.26
N ILE A 104 4.14 3.37 -5.46
CA ILE A 104 4.66 2.01 -5.51
C ILE A 104 4.29 1.25 -4.22
N ARG A 105 3.85 0.01 -4.32
CA ARG A 105 3.68 -0.86 -3.15
C ARG A 105 4.77 -1.92 -3.14
N ILE A 106 5.51 -1.95 -2.06
CA ILE A 106 6.53 -2.95 -1.79
C ILE A 106 6.45 -3.45 -0.35
N ASN A 107 7.08 -4.60 -0.10
CA ASN A 107 7.52 -5.00 1.22
C ASN A 107 9.06 -4.96 1.20
N PRO A 108 9.71 -4.00 1.89
CA PRO A 108 11.18 -3.90 1.89
C PRO A 108 11.88 -5.20 2.26
N GLY A 109 11.29 -6.00 3.15
CA GLY A 109 11.83 -7.32 3.53
C GLY A 109 11.84 -8.36 2.40
N ASN A 110 11.04 -8.17 1.33
CA ASN A 110 10.94 -9.11 0.21
C ASN A 110 11.69 -8.64 -1.05
N ILE A 111 12.09 -7.37 -1.11
CA ILE A 111 12.76 -6.77 -2.30
C ILE A 111 14.23 -7.18 -2.41
N GLY A 112 14.78 -7.81 -1.38
CA GLY A 112 16.14 -8.31 -1.34
C GLY A 112 17.05 -7.49 -0.42
N THR A 113 18.21 -7.05 -0.94
CA THR A 113 19.20 -6.33 -0.12
C THR A 113 18.80 -4.88 0.13
N LEU A 114 19.39 -4.26 1.16
CA LEU A 114 19.21 -2.82 1.43
C LEU A 114 19.62 -1.95 0.23
N GLU A 115 20.61 -2.37 -0.55
CA GLU A 115 20.99 -1.69 -1.79
C GLU A 115 19.85 -1.69 -2.83
N ASN A 116 19.11 -2.79 -2.96
CA ASN A 116 17.97 -2.89 -3.84
C ASN A 116 16.82 -1.97 -3.37
N VAL A 117 16.56 -1.96 -2.06
CA VAL A 117 15.57 -1.04 -1.46
C VAL A 117 15.98 0.41 -1.74
N LYS A 118 17.27 0.74 -1.57
CA LYS A 118 17.79 2.09 -1.86
C LYS A 118 17.52 2.50 -3.31
N LYS A 119 17.74 1.63 -4.28
CA LYS A 119 17.47 1.94 -5.71
C LYS A 119 15.99 2.28 -5.95
N VAL A 120 15.07 1.60 -5.26
CA VAL A 120 13.64 1.91 -5.34
C VAL A 120 13.34 3.26 -4.69
N VAL A 121 13.91 3.52 -3.53
CA VAL A 121 13.76 4.80 -2.80
C VAL A 121 14.32 5.97 -3.62
N ASP A 122 15.50 5.82 -4.20
CA ASP A 122 16.12 6.84 -5.05
C ASP A 122 15.22 7.16 -6.27
N ALA A 123 14.70 6.14 -6.94
CA ALA A 123 13.79 6.31 -8.07
C ALA A 123 12.47 7.00 -7.65
N ALA A 124 11.88 6.60 -6.52
CA ALA A 124 10.67 7.21 -5.97
C ALA A 124 10.93 8.68 -5.58
N GLY A 125 12.09 8.98 -4.99
CA GLY A 125 12.51 10.34 -4.63
C GLY A 125 12.65 11.26 -5.85
N LEU A 126 13.23 10.78 -6.93
CA LEU A 126 13.35 11.54 -8.18
C LEU A 126 11.99 11.92 -8.78
N ARG A 127 10.99 11.06 -8.62
CA ARG A 127 9.61 11.28 -9.10
C ARG A 127 8.68 11.85 -8.03
N LYS A 128 9.14 11.96 -6.78
CA LYS A 128 8.39 12.43 -5.61
C LYS A 128 7.09 11.64 -5.36
N ILE A 129 7.10 10.35 -5.65
CA ILE A 129 5.92 9.48 -5.48
C ILE A 129 5.99 8.69 -4.18
N PRO A 130 4.88 8.46 -3.48
CA PRO A 130 4.90 7.74 -2.21
C PRO A 130 5.22 6.25 -2.38
N ILE A 131 5.90 5.71 -1.38
CA ILE A 131 6.13 4.28 -1.22
C ILE A 131 5.14 3.74 -0.20
N ARG A 132 4.32 2.77 -0.59
CA ARG A 132 3.48 2.04 0.35
C ARG A 132 4.22 0.81 0.87
N VAL A 133 4.51 0.85 2.16
CA VAL A 133 4.99 -0.31 2.93
C VAL A 133 3.81 -1.22 3.21
N GLY A 134 3.83 -2.42 2.62
CA GLY A 134 2.77 -3.41 2.79
C GLY A 134 3.25 -4.63 3.55
N VAL A 135 2.72 -4.85 4.75
CA VAL A 135 2.99 -6.02 5.59
C VAL A 135 1.75 -6.92 5.64
N ASN A 136 1.96 -8.22 5.50
CA ASN A 136 0.91 -9.22 5.61
C ASN A 136 1.24 -10.21 6.75
N SER A 137 0.22 -10.65 7.48
CA SER A 137 0.37 -11.61 8.57
C SER A 137 1.03 -12.93 8.13
N GLY A 138 0.81 -13.35 6.88
CA GLY A 138 1.42 -14.57 6.33
C GLY A 138 2.89 -14.44 5.91
N SER A 139 3.49 -13.24 5.99
CA SER A 139 4.88 -12.99 5.57
C SER A 139 5.70 -12.24 6.61
N LEU A 140 5.36 -12.41 7.90
CA LEU A 140 6.14 -11.82 8.99
C LEU A 140 7.52 -12.45 9.10
N GLU A 141 8.48 -11.64 9.52
CA GLU A 141 9.86 -12.04 9.75
C GLU A 141 9.94 -13.09 10.88
N LYS A 142 10.82 -14.08 10.73
CA LYS A 142 10.95 -15.21 11.66
C LYS A 142 11.27 -14.78 13.09
N ASP A 143 12.11 -13.78 13.26
CA ASP A 143 12.48 -13.24 14.58
C ASP A 143 11.29 -12.57 15.28
N ILE A 144 10.43 -11.89 14.51
CA ILE A 144 9.17 -11.31 15.04
C ILE A 144 8.21 -12.42 15.46
N LEU A 145 8.06 -13.47 14.65
CA LEU A 145 7.19 -14.61 14.98
C LEU A 145 7.68 -15.33 16.25
N VAL A 146 8.97 -15.54 16.41
CA VAL A 146 9.54 -16.17 17.61
C VAL A 146 9.32 -15.28 18.84
N LYS A 147 9.62 -13.98 18.75
CA LYS A 147 9.47 -13.02 19.83
C LYS A 147 8.02 -12.90 20.33
N ASN A 148 7.06 -12.93 19.40
CA ASN A 148 5.64 -12.74 19.71
C ASN A 148 4.87 -14.07 19.88
N HIS A 149 5.56 -15.21 19.92
CA HIS A 149 4.95 -16.55 20.01
C HIS A 149 3.90 -16.84 18.92
N GLY A 150 4.11 -16.30 17.71
CA GLY A 150 3.23 -16.47 16.56
C GLY A 150 2.85 -15.15 15.89
N VAL A 151 1.74 -15.19 15.14
CA VAL A 151 1.20 -14.01 14.46
C VAL A 151 0.32 -13.23 15.43
N THR A 152 0.72 -12.01 15.74
CA THR A 152 0.01 -11.10 16.66
C THR A 152 -0.12 -9.70 16.06
N ALA A 153 -1.01 -8.88 16.64
CA ALA A 153 -1.15 -7.48 16.26
C ALA A 153 0.12 -6.68 16.53
N GLU A 154 0.79 -6.95 17.66
CA GLU A 154 2.08 -6.36 18.02
C GLU A 154 3.17 -6.71 17.01
N GLY A 155 3.25 -7.99 16.62
CA GLY A 155 4.21 -8.46 15.62
C GLY A 155 3.97 -7.82 14.25
N LEU A 156 2.71 -7.68 13.85
CA LEU A 156 2.33 -7.04 12.59
C LEU A 156 2.71 -5.54 12.59
N ALA A 157 2.44 -4.84 13.69
CA ALA A 157 2.82 -3.44 13.86
C ALA A 157 4.36 -3.27 13.94
N GLU A 158 5.06 -4.17 14.65
CA GLU A 158 6.53 -4.15 14.73
C GLU A 158 7.17 -4.33 13.36
N SER A 159 6.69 -5.28 12.54
CA SER A 159 7.16 -5.48 11.17
C SER A 159 6.95 -4.23 10.32
N ALA A 160 5.77 -3.62 10.38
CA ALA A 160 5.49 -2.38 9.65
C ALA A 160 6.43 -1.25 10.06
N LEU A 161 6.61 -1.01 11.35
CA LEU A 161 7.51 0.04 11.87
C LEU A 161 8.97 -0.22 11.53
N ARG A 162 9.41 -1.49 11.51
CA ARG A 162 10.75 -1.88 11.08
C ARG A 162 10.98 -1.53 9.59
N ASN A 163 10.03 -1.86 8.75
CA ASN A 163 10.10 -1.59 7.32
C ASN A 163 10.01 -0.09 7.00
N ILE A 164 9.25 0.70 7.76
CA ILE A 164 9.24 2.17 7.68
C ILE A 164 10.65 2.71 7.95
N LYS A 165 11.28 2.29 9.06
CA LYS A 165 12.62 2.73 9.43
C LYS A 165 13.68 2.42 8.38
N VAL A 166 13.53 1.32 7.65
CA VAL A 166 14.44 0.98 6.53
C VAL A 166 14.35 2.06 5.44
N ILE A 167 13.17 2.52 5.09
CA ILE A 167 12.98 3.56 4.06
C ILE A 167 13.40 4.94 4.60
N GLU A 168 13.01 5.28 5.82
CA GLU A 168 13.42 6.53 6.49
C GLU A 168 14.94 6.64 6.63
N GLY A 169 15.64 5.51 6.80
CA GLY A 169 17.11 5.44 6.83
C GLY A 169 17.79 5.87 5.52
N PHE A 170 17.04 6.04 4.44
CA PHE A 170 17.48 6.62 3.17
C PHE A 170 17.00 8.06 2.97
N ASP A 171 16.66 8.77 4.05
CA ASP A 171 16.13 10.15 4.04
C ASP A 171 14.85 10.31 3.22
N TYR A 172 13.98 9.28 3.26
CA TYR A 172 12.72 9.27 2.52
C TYR A 172 11.53 9.03 3.46
N ASP A 173 10.62 10.00 3.54
CA ASP A 173 9.48 9.99 4.45
C ASP A 173 8.10 10.06 3.75
N ASN A 174 8.08 10.06 2.41
CA ASN A 174 6.84 10.00 1.63
C ASN A 174 6.29 8.56 1.60
N ILE A 175 5.77 8.12 2.76
CA ILE A 175 5.42 6.73 3.04
C ILE A 175 3.93 6.62 3.35
N VAL A 176 3.32 5.54 2.87
CA VAL A 176 1.99 5.05 3.27
C VAL A 176 2.16 3.67 3.88
N VAL A 177 1.43 3.36 4.92
CA VAL A 177 1.56 2.08 5.63
C VAL A 177 0.33 1.22 5.44
N SER A 178 0.50 -0.06 5.18
CA SER A 178 -0.61 -1.01 5.19
C SER A 178 -0.23 -2.31 5.89
N MET A 179 -1.10 -2.75 6.77
CA MET A 179 -1.00 -4.02 7.48
C MET A 179 -2.26 -4.82 7.20
N LYS A 180 -2.10 -6.09 6.84
CA LYS A 180 -3.20 -6.95 6.46
C LYS A 180 -3.14 -8.28 7.19
N SER A 181 -4.29 -8.71 7.69
CA SER A 181 -4.55 -10.05 8.20
C SER A 181 -5.95 -10.49 7.75
N SER A 182 -6.20 -11.78 7.70
CA SER A 182 -7.55 -12.35 7.57
C SER A 182 -8.39 -12.13 8.84
N ASP A 183 -7.73 -11.87 9.98
CA ASP A 183 -8.38 -11.47 11.22
C ASP A 183 -8.55 -9.94 11.26
N VAL A 184 -9.83 -9.52 11.19
CA VAL A 184 -10.22 -8.11 11.22
C VAL A 184 -9.81 -7.42 12.53
N ARG A 185 -9.99 -8.11 13.65
CA ARG A 185 -9.65 -7.57 14.98
C ARG A 185 -8.15 -7.36 15.11
N MET A 186 -7.35 -8.35 14.69
CA MET A 186 -5.89 -8.23 14.66
C MET A 186 -5.46 -7.06 13.76
N THR A 187 -6.05 -6.91 12.57
CA THR A 187 -5.77 -5.80 11.66
C THR A 187 -6.04 -4.46 12.34
N PHE A 188 -7.18 -4.31 13.01
CA PHE A 188 -7.56 -3.08 13.72
C PHE A 188 -6.59 -2.76 14.86
N GLU A 189 -6.28 -3.73 15.71
CA GLU A 189 -5.35 -3.51 16.83
C GLU A 189 -3.93 -3.19 16.33
N ALA A 190 -3.46 -3.85 15.29
CA ALA A 190 -2.15 -3.54 14.68
C ALA A 190 -2.09 -2.08 14.19
N HIS A 191 -3.16 -1.58 13.55
CA HIS A 191 -3.23 -0.18 13.12
C HIS A 191 -3.24 0.79 14.31
N LYS A 192 -3.95 0.49 15.40
CA LYS A 192 -3.92 1.30 16.64
C LYS A 192 -2.52 1.39 17.23
N ILE A 193 -1.83 0.25 17.33
CA ILE A 193 -0.46 0.18 17.86
C ILE A 193 0.50 0.99 16.98
N ALA A 194 0.41 0.84 15.66
CA ALA A 194 1.26 1.56 14.73
C ALA A 194 0.96 3.07 14.72
N ALA A 195 -0.30 3.48 14.75
CA ALA A 195 -0.72 4.88 14.75
C ALA A 195 -0.19 5.67 15.95
N ALA A 196 0.02 5.01 17.08
CA ALA A 196 0.66 5.63 18.25
C ALA A 196 2.18 5.88 18.07
N ARG A 197 2.80 5.32 17.04
CA ARG A 197 4.27 5.29 16.86
C ARG A 197 4.76 5.86 15.53
N THR A 198 3.87 6.17 14.59
CA THR A 198 4.21 6.79 13.30
C THR A 198 3.19 7.86 12.93
N GLU A 199 3.62 8.83 12.13
CA GLU A 199 2.76 9.88 11.56
C GLU A 199 2.39 9.59 10.10
N HIS A 200 2.86 8.48 9.53
CA HIS A 200 2.53 8.12 8.16
C HIS A 200 1.06 7.72 8.03
N PRO A 201 0.37 8.12 6.95
CA PRO A 201 -1.00 7.72 6.72
C PRO A 201 -1.11 6.23 6.45
N PHE A 202 -2.28 5.67 6.79
CA PHE A 202 -2.55 4.25 6.64
C PHE A 202 -3.43 3.97 5.42
N HIS A 203 -3.13 2.87 4.76
CA HIS A 203 -4.03 2.22 3.82
C HIS A 203 -4.68 1.02 4.51
N ILE A 204 -5.95 1.13 4.83
CA ILE A 204 -6.70 0.06 5.48
C ILE A 204 -7.37 -0.81 4.41
N GLY A 205 -7.22 -2.10 4.51
CA GLY A 205 -7.88 -3.07 3.65
C GLY A 205 -8.10 -4.37 4.39
N ILE A 206 -9.30 -4.92 4.26
CA ILE A 206 -9.67 -6.22 4.78
C ILE A 206 -9.73 -7.16 3.59
N THR A 207 -8.95 -8.25 3.62
CA THR A 207 -8.90 -9.26 2.56
C THR A 207 -9.29 -10.61 3.13
N GLU A 208 -10.10 -11.37 2.37
CA GLU A 208 -10.49 -12.74 2.72
C GLU A 208 -11.24 -12.87 4.07
N ALA A 209 -11.95 -11.82 4.49
CA ALA A 209 -12.66 -11.77 5.74
C ALA A 209 -14.17 -11.69 5.51
N GLY A 210 -14.91 -12.61 6.13
CA GLY A 210 -16.36 -12.60 6.19
C GLY A 210 -17.08 -13.31 5.04
N THR A 211 -18.42 -13.22 5.05
CA THR A 211 -19.28 -13.75 3.98
C THR A 211 -19.25 -12.87 2.74
N MET A 212 -19.64 -13.41 1.57
CA MET A 212 -19.69 -12.66 0.31
C MET A 212 -20.47 -11.32 0.42
N ARG A 213 -21.53 -11.25 1.24
CA ARG A 213 -22.28 -10.01 1.51
C ARG A 213 -21.52 -9.02 2.40
N ARG A 214 -20.85 -9.50 3.45
CA ARG A 214 -20.02 -8.64 4.32
C ARG A 214 -18.70 -8.29 3.64
N GLY A 215 -18.05 -9.28 2.98
CA GLY A 215 -16.81 -9.05 2.26
C GLY A 215 -16.93 -8.03 1.14
N ASN A 216 -18.05 -8.00 0.39
CA ASN A 216 -18.29 -6.97 -0.63
C ASN A 216 -18.59 -5.59 -0.03
N ALA A 217 -19.29 -5.51 1.10
CA ALA A 217 -19.53 -4.24 1.80
C ALA A 217 -18.22 -3.70 2.44
N ASP A 218 -17.33 -4.59 2.90
CA ASP A 218 -16.06 -4.24 3.52
C ASP A 218 -14.92 -4.10 2.48
N GLN A 219 -15.06 -4.73 1.30
CA GLN A 219 -14.14 -4.64 0.15
C GLN A 219 -14.45 -3.48 -0.79
N ILE A 220 -15.59 -2.83 -0.67
CA ILE A 220 -15.79 -1.52 -1.28
C ILE A 220 -14.79 -0.59 -0.58
N GLY A 221 -13.62 -0.67 -1.08
CA GLY A 221 -12.35 -0.05 -0.84
C GLY A 221 -12.36 1.17 0.07
N ARG A 222 -12.51 0.97 1.36
CA ARG A 222 -12.10 2.00 2.28
C ARG A 222 -10.59 1.89 2.48
N ALA A 223 -9.83 2.43 1.53
CA ALA A 223 -8.53 2.96 1.87
C ALA A 223 -8.79 4.18 2.75
N SER A 224 -8.97 3.96 4.06
CA SER A 224 -8.91 5.04 5.02
C SER A 224 -7.46 5.46 5.11
N CYS A 225 -7.16 6.57 4.58
CA CYS A 225 -5.88 7.21 4.79
C CYS A 225 -6.05 8.39 5.72
#